data_d8fa692fea43c0f9a11c0ad4c9335fd8
#
_entry.id   d8fa692fea43c0f9a11c0ad4c9335fd8
#
_cell.length_a   1.000
_cell.length_b   1.000
_cell.length_c   1.000
_cell.angle_alpha   90.00
_cell.angle_beta   90.00
_cell.angle_gamma   90.00
#
_symmetry.space_group_name_H-M   'P 1'
#
loop_
_entity.id
_entity.type
_entity.pdbx_description
1 polymer ?
#
loop_
_entity_poly.entity_id
_entity_poly.type
_entity_poly.pdbx_seq_one_letter_code
_entity_poly.pdbx_strand_id
1 'polypeptide(L)'
;DVYEPIIKEFEERTGIFVELKAGDTLALFEELQQDVPGTFDVMFGGGIENFEECRDYLEPYKVSEIDQIAEQYRTEGDAYTPFSVLPTVFIYNNKLVYPVAAPRTWDELQTDRWKGKIAFADPTKSGSSYTALCTMLQVSDQDEQKTLEDFTGALDGYLSPSSVAVLEEVNAGTRLVGI
;
A
#
# COMPACT_ATOMS: atom_id res chain seq x y z
N ASP A 1 3.99 -16.78 -2.23
CA ASP A 1 4.58 -15.67 -1.50
C ASP A 1 5.71 -15.06 -2.33
N VAL A 2 5.76 -13.73 -2.44
CA VAL A 2 6.75 -13.03 -3.30
C VAL A 2 8.14 -13.03 -2.64
N TYR A 3 8.18 -13.07 -1.32
CA TYR A 3 9.43 -12.94 -0.56
C TYR A 3 10.17 -14.26 -0.36
N GLU A 4 9.46 -15.36 -0.34
CA GLU A 4 10.02 -16.69 -0.08
C GLU A 4 11.17 -17.07 -1.05
N PRO A 5 11.07 -16.86 -2.37
CA PRO A 5 12.18 -17.12 -3.28
C PRO A 5 13.40 -16.23 -3.03
N ILE A 6 13.18 -14.97 -2.63
CA ILE A 6 14.26 -14.02 -2.35
C ILE A 6 15.01 -14.44 -1.10
N ILE A 7 14.29 -14.77 -0.03
CA ILE A 7 14.88 -15.25 1.23
C ILE A 7 15.68 -16.52 0.99
N LYS A 8 15.11 -17.50 0.30
CA LYS A 8 15.78 -18.76 -0.01
C LYS A 8 17.10 -18.55 -0.76
N GLU A 9 17.09 -17.71 -1.80
CA GLU A 9 18.30 -17.41 -2.57
C GLU A 9 19.34 -16.68 -1.74
N PHE A 10 18.93 -15.77 -0.86
CA PHE A 10 19.82 -15.10 0.05
C PHE A 10 20.49 -16.09 1.02
N GLU A 11 19.73 -16.98 1.64
CA GLU A 11 20.25 -18.02 2.54
C GLU A 11 21.22 -18.96 1.84
N GLU A 12 20.88 -19.41 0.62
CA GLU A 12 21.74 -20.30 -0.18
C GLU A 12 23.07 -19.64 -0.58
N ARG A 13 23.05 -18.34 -0.87
CA ARG A 13 24.27 -17.60 -1.29
C ARG A 13 25.16 -17.20 -0.11
N THR A 14 24.57 -16.87 1.01
CA THR A 14 25.30 -16.25 2.13
C THR A 14 25.55 -17.21 3.27
N GLY A 15 24.75 -18.26 3.43
CA GLY A 15 24.73 -19.12 4.61
C GLY A 15 24.12 -18.45 5.85
N ILE A 16 23.48 -17.29 5.68
CA ILE A 16 22.81 -16.55 6.76
C ILE A 16 21.35 -16.98 6.78
N PHE A 17 20.90 -17.50 7.92
CA PHE A 17 19.49 -17.85 8.13
C PHE A 17 18.64 -16.59 8.33
N VAL A 18 17.46 -16.54 7.74
CA VAL A 18 16.52 -15.44 7.86
C VAL A 18 15.31 -15.87 8.69
N GLU A 19 15.11 -15.23 9.83
CA GLU A 19 13.89 -15.36 10.60
C GLU A 19 12.88 -14.32 10.12
N LEU A 20 11.80 -14.78 9.47
CA LEU A 20 10.77 -13.92 8.92
C LEU A 20 9.64 -13.66 9.91
N LYS A 21 9.41 -12.40 10.24
CA LYS A 21 8.21 -11.93 10.91
C LYS A 21 7.30 -11.23 9.90
N ALA A 22 6.14 -11.79 9.62
CA ALA A 22 5.17 -11.20 8.73
C ALA A 22 4.00 -10.57 9.52
N GLY A 23 3.46 -9.46 9.02
CA GLY A 23 2.34 -8.76 9.65
C GLY A 23 1.83 -7.60 8.81
N ASP A 24 0.84 -6.90 9.34
CA ASP A 24 0.35 -5.67 8.73
C ASP A 24 1.43 -4.58 8.76
N THR A 25 1.55 -3.83 7.68
CA THR A 25 2.60 -2.83 7.50
C THR A 25 2.68 -1.85 8.67
N LEU A 26 1.55 -1.25 9.06
CA LEU A 26 1.53 -0.25 10.14
C LEU A 26 1.91 -0.86 11.50
N ALA A 27 1.41 -2.06 11.81
CA ALA A 27 1.76 -2.75 13.05
C ALA A 27 3.26 -3.08 13.14
N LEU A 28 3.88 -3.49 12.02
CA LEU A 28 5.32 -3.75 11.97
C LEU A 28 6.16 -2.46 12.12
N PHE A 29 5.72 -1.35 11.55
CA PHE A 29 6.37 -0.06 11.75
C PHE A 29 6.21 0.48 13.18
N GLU A 30 5.05 0.28 13.82
CA GLU A 30 4.86 0.60 15.23
C GLU A 30 5.80 -0.23 16.13
N GLU A 31 5.96 -1.52 15.84
CA GLU A 31 6.93 -2.35 16.56
C GLU A 31 8.36 -1.86 16.34
N LEU A 32 8.75 -1.52 15.11
CA LEU A 32 10.07 -0.99 14.79
C LEU A 32 10.38 0.26 15.63
N GLN A 33 9.42 1.16 15.80
CA GLN A 33 9.58 2.37 16.64
C GLN A 33 9.73 2.08 18.14
N GLN A 34 9.16 0.96 18.60
CA GLN A 34 9.23 0.54 20.01
C GLN A 34 10.37 -0.43 20.29
N ASP A 35 11.05 -0.87 19.24
CA ASP A 35 12.07 -1.92 19.33
C ASP A 35 13.34 -1.45 20.03
N VAL A 36 14.01 -2.43 20.66
CA VAL A 36 15.38 -2.23 21.16
C VAL A 36 16.31 -2.37 19.96
N PRO A 37 17.24 -1.42 19.73
CA PRO A 37 18.18 -1.49 18.61
C PRO A 37 18.83 -2.87 18.47
N GLY A 38 18.71 -3.47 17.28
CA GLY A 38 19.28 -4.77 16.94
C GLY A 38 18.36 -5.97 17.09
N THR A 39 17.04 -5.78 17.33
CA THR A 39 16.06 -6.87 17.29
C THR A 39 15.67 -7.19 15.86
N PHE A 40 15.50 -6.17 15.00
CA PHE A 40 15.25 -6.34 13.57
C PHE A 40 16.43 -5.84 12.75
N ASP A 41 16.88 -6.65 11.78
CA ASP A 41 17.98 -6.28 10.88
C ASP A 41 17.48 -5.61 9.61
N VAL A 42 16.30 -6.01 9.10
CA VAL A 42 15.74 -5.50 7.83
C VAL A 42 14.23 -5.39 7.92
N MET A 43 13.70 -4.23 7.56
CA MET A 43 12.28 -4.06 7.23
C MET A 43 12.11 -4.18 5.70
N PHE A 44 11.22 -5.09 5.26
CA PHE A 44 11.04 -5.38 3.84
C PHE A 44 9.58 -5.26 3.42
N GLY A 45 9.28 -4.33 2.53
CA GLY A 45 7.93 -4.00 2.09
C GLY A 45 7.38 -2.74 2.78
N GLY A 46 6.17 -2.36 2.46
CA GLY A 46 5.57 -1.10 2.90
C GLY A 46 5.70 0.01 1.85
N GLY A 47 5.01 1.12 2.06
CA GLY A 47 5.05 2.30 1.21
C GLY A 47 6.12 3.30 1.66
N ILE A 48 6.51 4.20 0.76
CA ILE A 48 7.49 5.26 1.03
C ILE A 48 7.03 6.11 2.23
N GLU A 49 5.75 6.39 2.33
CA GLU A 49 5.15 7.19 3.41
C GLU A 49 5.47 6.61 4.79
N ASN A 50 5.37 5.29 4.93
CA ASN A 50 5.68 4.61 6.19
C ASN A 50 7.16 4.71 6.54
N PHE A 51 8.05 4.56 5.54
CA PHE A 51 9.49 4.69 5.75
C PHE A 51 9.91 6.12 6.09
N GLU A 52 9.28 7.14 5.51
CA GLU A 52 9.55 8.54 5.85
C GLU A 52 9.15 8.87 7.29
N GLU A 53 8.02 8.34 7.79
CA GLU A 53 7.60 8.51 9.19
C GLU A 53 8.54 7.81 10.18
N CYS A 54 9.22 6.75 9.76
CA CYS A 54 10.12 5.97 10.59
C CYS A 54 11.60 6.22 10.30
N ARG A 55 11.94 7.24 9.51
CA ARG A 55 13.29 7.49 9.01
C ARG A 55 14.36 7.53 10.11
N ASP A 56 14.04 8.10 11.25
CA ASP A 56 14.97 8.24 12.40
C ASP A 56 15.32 6.89 13.09
N TYR A 57 14.56 5.84 12.77
CA TYR A 57 14.79 4.48 13.28
C TYR A 57 15.54 3.60 12.30
N LEU A 58 15.90 4.12 11.13
CA LEU A 58 16.55 3.38 10.05
C LEU A 58 18.03 3.73 9.98
N GLU A 59 18.89 2.71 9.87
CA GLU A 59 20.32 2.89 9.62
C GLU A 59 20.54 3.17 8.12
N PRO A 60 21.12 4.30 7.73
CA PRO A 60 21.41 4.59 6.33
C PRO A 60 22.37 3.56 5.72
N TYR A 61 21.95 2.95 4.61
CA TYR A 61 22.77 1.96 3.90
C TYR A 61 22.64 2.13 2.38
N LYS A 62 23.75 2.49 1.74
CA LYS A 62 23.80 2.60 0.30
C LYS A 62 24.03 1.23 -0.35
N VAL A 63 23.02 0.72 -1.05
CA VAL A 63 23.16 -0.56 -1.77
C VAL A 63 24.11 -0.42 -2.97
N SER A 64 24.84 -1.51 -3.29
CA SER A 64 25.78 -1.52 -4.42
C SER A 64 25.11 -1.32 -5.78
N GLU A 65 23.87 -1.78 -5.91
CA GLU A 65 23.08 -1.74 -7.13
C GLU A 65 22.25 -0.46 -7.31
N ILE A 66 22.47 0.59 -6.52
CA ILE A 66 21.69 1.83 -6.56
C ILE A 66 21.60 2.43 -7.97
N ASP A 67 22.64 2.25 -8.78
CA ASP A 67 22.68 2.77 -10.14
C ASP A 67 21.75 2.02 -11.12
N GLN A 68 21.23 0.84 -10.74
CA GLN A 68 20.22 0.11 -11.49
C GLN A 68 18.79 0.63 -11.20
N ILE A 69 18.61 1.40 -10.15
CA ILE A 69 17.33 2.04 -9.81
C ILE A 69 17.25 3.36 -10.59
N ALA A 70 16.15 3.57 -11.33
CA ALA A 70 15.93 4.81 -12.05
C ALA A 70 15.96 6.01 -11.09
N GLU A 71 16.61 7.10 -11.49
CA GLU A 71 16.88 8.26 -10.63
C GLU A 71 15.62 8.81 -9.94
N GLN A 72 14.51 8.85 -10.66
CA GLN A 72 13.22 9.32 -10.15
C GLN A 72 12.64 8.51 -8.98
N TYR A 73 13.16 7.30 -8.73
CA TYR A 73 12.74 6.43 -7.63
C TYR A 73 13.78 6.34 -6.52
N ARG A 74 14.95 6.96 -6.67
CA ARG A 74 15.99 6.98 -5.62
C ARG A 74 15.57 7.92 -4.51
N THR A 75 15.90 7.54 -3.28
CA THR A 75 15.62 8.35 -2.09
C THR A 75 16.84 9.10 -1.62
N GLU A 76 16.66 10.25 -0.99
CA GLU A 76 17.75 10.99 -0.39
C GLU A 76 18.18 10.34 0.94
N GLY A 77 19.52 10.29 1.17
CA GLY A 77 20.11 9.89 2.45
C GLY A 77 20.15 8.40 2.73
N ASP A 78 19.86 7.54 1.74
CA ASP A 78 20.07 6.07 1.81
C ASP A 78 19.39 5.35 3.00
N ALA A 79 18.38 5.96 3.67
CA ALA A 79 17.71 5.37 4.83
C ALA A 79 16.88 4.13 4.44
N TYR A 80 16.39 4.08 3.21
CA TYR A 80 15.72 2.91 2.62
C TYR A 80 15.93 2.89 1.11
N THR A 81 15.77 1.73 0.51
CA THR A 81 15.99 1.52 -0.93
C THR A 81 14.73 0.98 -1.59
N PRO A 82 14.08 1.70 -2.50
CA PRO A 82 12.96 1.18 -3.29
C PRO A 82 13.41 0.03 -4.19
N PHE A 83 12.65 -1.06 -4.20
CA PHE A 83 12.95 -2.24 -5.04
C PHE A 83 11.82 -2.59 -6.01
N SER A 84 10.63 -2.01 -5.84
CA SER A 84 9.48 -2.25 -6.71
C SER A 84 8.62 -0.99 -6.83
N VAL A 85 7.83 -0.92 -7.91
CA VAL A 85 6.80 0.09 -8.11
C VAL A 85 5.45 -0.60 -8.16
N LEU A 86 4.57 -0.25 -7.24
CA LEU A 86 3.24 -0.83 -7.11
C LEU A 86 2.18 0.25 -7.36
N PRO A 87 1.73 0.44 -8.62
CA PRO A 87 0.72 1.46 -8.90
C PRO A 87 -0.62 1.08 -8.27
N THR A 88 -1.27 2.05 -7.62
CA THR A 88 -2.66 1.90 -7.19
C THR A 88 -3.56 1.84 -8.41
N VAL A 89 -4.47 0.86 -8.46
CA VAL A 89 -5.39 0.64 -9.56
C VAL A 89 -6.81 0.45 -9.05
N PHE A 90 -7.79 0.77 -9.89
CA PHE A 90 -9.18 0.39 -9.66
C PHE A 90 -9.45 -0.97 -10.28
N ILE A 91 -9.99 -1.87 -9.48
CA ILE A 91 -10.52 -3.15 -9.95
C ILE A 91 -12.04 -3.08 -10.01
N TYR A 92 -12.67 -3.82 -10.89
CA TYR A 92 -14.12 -3.91 -10.94
C TYR A 92 -14.60 -5.29 -11.38
N ASN A 93 -15.80 -5.67 -10.96
CA ASN A 93 -16.43 -6.90 -11.39
C ASN A 93 -16.92 -6.78 -12.83
N ASN A 94 -16.22 -7.39 -13.78
CA ASN A 94 -16.49 -7.29 -15.21
C ASN A 94 -17.78 -7.99 -15.66
N LYS A 95 -18.43 -8.78 -14.79
CA LYS A 95 -19.73 -9.38 -15.05
C LYS A 95 -20.87 -8.45 -14.69
N LEU A 96 -20.65 -7.50 -13.77
CA LEU A 96 -21.65 -6.59 -13.23
C LEU A 96 -21.47 -5.14 -13.70
N VAL A 97 -20.25 -4.79 -14.08
CA VAL A 97 -19.89 -3.45 -14.54
C VAL A 97 -19.27 -3.55 -15.93
N TYR A 98 -19.90 -2.90 -16.91
CA TYR A 98 -19.33 -2.82 -18.25
C TYR A 98 -18.05 -1.96 -18.26
N PRO A 99 -17.01 -2.29 -19.04
CA PRO A 99 -15.75 -1.56 -19.08
C PRO A 99 -15.90 -0.05 -19.36
N VAL A 100 -16.89 0.33 -20.21
CA VAL A 100 -17.19 1.73 -20.52
C VAL A 100 -17.80 2.49 -19.33
N ALA A 101 -18.28 1.77 -18.35
CA ALA A 101 -18.99 2.28 -17.19
C ALA A 101 -18.15 2.21 -15.91
N ALA A 102 -16.99 1.54 -15.94
CA ALA A 102 -16.05 1.47 -14.83
C ALA A 102 -15.43 2.84 -14.55
N PRO A 103 -15.18 3.17 -13.28
CA PRO A 103 -14.55 4.44 -12.90
C PRO A 103 -13.12 4.49 -13.43
N ARG A 104 -12.68 5.65 -13.86
CA ARG A 104 -11.33 5.90 -14.41
C ARG A 104 -10.56 6.93 -13.61
N THR A 105 -11.23 7.71 -12.79
CA THR A 105 -10.66 8.74 -11.96
C THR A 105 -11.17 8.63 -10.53
N TRP A 106 -10.45 9.24 -9.59
CA TRP A 106 -10.84 9.30 -8.19
C TRP A 106 -12.17 10.05 -8.02
N ASP A 107 -12.40 11.14 -8.77
CA ASP A 107 -13.62 11.93 -8.69
C ASP A 107 -14.86 11.14 -9.14
N GLU A 108 -14.69 10.26 -10.14
CA GLU A 108 -15.78 9.39 -10.57
C GLU A 108 -16.23 8.44 -9.46
N LEU A 109 -15.31 7.97 -8.61
CA LEU A 109 -15.63 7.10 -7.46
C LEU A 109 -16.47 7.81 -6.40
N GLN A 110 -16.32 9.13 -6.27
CA GLN A 110 -17.02 9.94 -5.26
C GLN A 110 -18.46 10.30 -5.67
N THR A 111 -18.92 9.85 -6.83
CA THR A 111 -20.28 10.11 -7.31
C THR A 111 -21.31 9.18 -6.68
N ASP A 112 -22.57 9.61 -6.59
CA ASP A 112 -23.70 8.80 -6.09
C ASP A 112 -23.85 7.45 -6.79
N ARG A 113 -23.35 7.34 -8.01
CA ARG A 113 -23.36 6.09 -8.78
C ARG A 113 -22.64 4.97 -8.06
N TRP A 114 -21.55 5.26 -7.38
CA TRP A 114 -20.69 4.29 -6.72
C TRP A 114 -20.94 4.20 -5.21
N LYS A 115 -21.79 5.05 -4.67
CA LYS A 115 -22.11 5.06 -3.26
C LYS A 115 -22.52 3.67 -2.75
N GLY A 116 -21.85 3.20 -1.72
CA GLY A 116 -22.05 1.88 -1.11
C GLY A 116 -21.63 0.69 -1.98
N LYS A 117 -20.92 0.91 -3.12
CA LYS A 117 -20.48 -0.15 -4.05
C LYS A 117 -18.97 -0.29 -4.13
N ILE A 118 -18.23 0.50 -3.36
CA ILE A 118 -16.77 0.51 -3.31
C ILE A 118 -16.29 -0.43 -2.19
N ALA A 119 -15.33 -1.29 -2.51
CA ALA A 119 -14.51 -2.01 -1.55
C ALA A 119 -13.21 -1.23 -1.35
N PHE A 120 -12.95 -0.84 -0.13
CA PHE A 120 -11.73 -0.15 0.30
C PHE A 120 -11.36 -0.61 1.70
N ALA A 121 -10.13 -1.05 1.89
CA ALA A 121 -9.71 -1.53 3.19
C ALA A 121 -9.48 -0.36 4.16
N ASP A 122 -9.58 -0.65 5.45
CA ASP A 122 -9.34 0.33 6.52
C ASP A 122 -7.91 0.87 6.43
N PRO A 123 -7.70 2.16 6.11
CA PRO A 123 -6.37 2.74 5.95
C PRO A 123 -5.58 2.82 7.26
N THR A 124 -6.24 2.64 8.41
CA THR A 124 -5.56 2.56 9.71
C THR A 124 -4.94 1.19 9.97
N LYS A 125 -5.21 0.20 9.11
CA LYS A 125 -4.72 -1.19 9.23
C LYS A 125 -3.99 -1.67 7.98
N SER A 126 -4.31 -1.09 6.83
CA SER A 126 -3.77 -1.48 5.52
C SER A 126 -2.88 -0.39 4.94
N GLY A 127 -1.58 -0.64 4.84
CA GLY A 127 -0.62 0.28 4.24
C GLY A 127 -0.94 0.60 2.78
N SER A 128 -1.41 -0.38 1.99
CA SER A 128 -1.83 -0.12 0.59
C SER A 128 -3.03 0.80 0.50
N SER A 129 -4.00 0.68 1.41
CA SER A 129 -5.14 1.60 1.46
C SER A 129 -4.74 2.98 1.96
N TYR A 130 -3.78 3.07 2.89
CA TYR A 130 -3.21 4.35 3.29
C TYR A 130 -2.52 5.05 2.12
N THR A 131 -1.65 4.35 1.39
CA THR A 131 -1.00 4.88 0.17
C THR A 131 -2.04 5.30 -0.89
N ALA A 132 -3.10 4.51 -1.08
CA ALA A 132 -4.17 4.86 -2.01
C ALA A 132 -4.92 6.14 -1.58
N LEU A 133 -5.16 6.31 -0.29
CA LEU A 133 -5.77 7.50 0.27
C LEU A 133 -4.87 8.74 0.07
N CYS A 134 -3.58 8.64 0.40
CA CYS A 134 -2.60 9.71 0.16
C CYS A 134 -2.53 10.07 -1.33
N THR A 135 -2.52 9.09 -2.23
CA THR A 135 -2.52 9.30 -3.67
C THR A 135 -3.77 10.08 -4.11
N MET A 136 -4.95 9.69 -3.62
CA MET A 136 -6.20 10.38 -3.93
C MET A 136 -6.14 11.85 -3.50
N LEU A 137 -5.66 12.13 -2.30
CA LEU A 137 -5.53 13.50 -1.78
C LEU A 137 -4.55 14.34 -2.60
N GLN A 138 -3.42 13.76 -3.01
CA GLN A 138 -2.40 14.45 -3.81
C GLN A 138 -2.85 14.80 -5.23
N VAL A 139 -3.70 13.98 -5.84
CA VAL A 139 -4.16 14.20 -7.22
C VAL A 139 -5.51 14.90 -7.31
N SER A 140 -6.17 15.14 -6.19
CA SER A 140 -7.44 15.86 -6.13
C SER A 140 -7.22 17.36 -6.37
N ASP A 141 -8.05 17.96 -7.21
CA ASP A 141 -8.11 19.42 -7.39
C ASP A 141 -8.90 20.12 -6.28
N GLN A 142 -9.52 19.35 -5.37
CA GLN A 142 -10.33 19.87 -4.27
C GLN A 142 -9.49 20.00 -3.00
N ASP A 143 -10.05 20.71 -2.02
CA ASP A 143 -9.54 20.73 -0.65
C ASP A 143 -9.52 19.31 -0.06
N GLU A 144 -8.47 18.97 0.68
CA GLU A 144 -8.26 17.64 1.26
C GLU A 144 -9.45 17.19 2.11
N GLN A 145 -9.97 18.09 2.96
CA GLN A 145 -11.11 17.78 3.82
C GLN A 145 -12.35 17.44 3.00
N LYS A 146 -12.61 18.22 1.95
CA LYS A 146 -13.74 17.96 1.05
C LYS A 146 -13.59 16.62 0.31
N THR A 147 -12.40 16.32 -0.17
CA THR A 147 -12.09 15.04 -0.83
C THR A 147 -12.34 13.85 0.11
N LEU A 148 -11.91 13.97 1.38
CA LEU A 148 -12.16 12.95 2.40
C LEU A 148 -13.64 12.79 2.72
N GLU A 149 -14.38 13.89 2.84
CA GLU A 149 -15.83 13.88 3.09
C GLU A 149 -16.59 13.21 1.95
N ASP A 150 -16.28 13.57 0.70
CA ASP A 150 -16.92 13.00 -0.48
C ASP A 150 -16.58 11.50 -0.63
N PHE A 151 -15.33 11.11 -0.41
CA PHE A 151 -14.91 9.71 -0.47
C PHE A 151 -15.52 8.86 0.64
N THR A 152 -15.50 9.33 1.88
CA THR A 152 -16.15 8.63 3.00
C THR A 152 -17.65 8.53 2.81
N GLY A 153 -18.28 9.56 2.23
CA GLY A 153 -19.67 9.53 1.81
C GLY A 153 -19.96 8.45 0.76
N ALA A 154 -19.05 8.26 -0.21
CA ALA A 154 -19.16 7.23 -1.23
C ALA A 154 -18.96 5.80 -0.68
N LEU A 155 -18.14 5.62 0.35
CA LEU A 155 -17.99 4.34 1.06
C LEU A 155 -19.25 3.92 1.83
N ASP A 156 -20.14 4.86 2.14
CA ASP A 156 -21.43 4.62 2.83
C ASP A 156 -21.27 3.90 4.18
N GLY A 157 -20.23 4.26 4.93
CA GLY A 157 -19.94 3.69 6.26
C GLY A 157 -19.34 2.29 6.26
N TYR A 158 -18.89 1.79 5.12
CA TYR A 158 -18.29 0.47 5.00
C TYR A 158 -16.79 0.54 4.69
N LEU A 159 -16.01 -0.28 5.40
CA LEU A 159 -14.60 -0.55 5.11
C LEU A 159 -14.38 -2.07 5.06
N SER A 160 -13.64 -2.52 4.07
CA SER A 160 -13.23 -3.92 3.96
C SER A 160 -12.20 -4.25 5.07
N PRO A 161 -12.22 -5.44 5.65
CA PRO A 161 -11.32 -5.79 6.76
C PRO A 161 -9.85 -5.89 6.36
N SER A 162 -9.55 -6.09 5.07
CA SER A 162 -8.18 -6.18 4.55
C SER A 162 -8.14 -5.94 3.03
N SER A 163 -6.94 -5.73 2.48
CA SER A 163 -6.74 -5.62 1.02
C SER A 163 -7.12 -6.91 0.29
N VAL A 164 -6.96 -8.07 0.91
CA VAL A 164 -7.40 -9.35 0.33
C VAL A 164 -8.92 -9.39 0.25
N ALA A 165 -9.62 -8.94 1.29
CA ALA A 165 -11.07 -8.87 1.30
C ALA A 165 -11.63 -7.96 0.19
N VAL A 166 -10.94 -6.88 -0.17
CA VAL A 166 -11.31 -6.03 -1.33
C VAL A 166 -11.41 -6.86 -2.61
N LEU A 167 -10.42 -7.73 -2.88
CA LEU A 167 -10.42 -8.61 -4.05
C LEU A 167 -11.57 -9.62 -4.00
N GLU A 168 -11.79 -10.22 -2.85
CA GLU A 168 -12.85 -11.22 -2.64
C GLU A 168 -14.25 -10.61 -2.82
N GLU A 169 -14.50 -9.44 -2.25
CA GLU A 169 -15.76 -8.72 -2.34
C GLU A 169 -16.10 -8.30 -3.77
N VAL A 170 -15.11 -7.79 -4.51
CA VAL A 170 -15.30 -7.43 -5.92
C VAL A 170 -15.52 -8.68 -6.77
N ASN A 171 -14.76 -9.76 -6.54
CA ASN A 171 -14.94 -11.01 -7.26
C ASN A 171 -16.32 -11.65 -7.00
N ALA A 172 -16.79 -11.61 -5.75
CA ALA A 172 -18.12 -12.10 -5.36
C ALA A 172 -19.26 -11.18 -5.84
N GLY A 173 -18.97 -9.93 -6.22
CA GLY A 173 -19.97 -8.94 -6.63
C GLY A 173 -20.75 -8.32 -5.47
N THR A 174 -20.30 -8.49 -4.23
CA THR A 174 -20.87 -7.81 -3.06
C THR A 174 -20.50 -6.32 -3.06
N ARG A 175 -19.35 -6.00 -3.65
CA ARG A 175 -18.94 -4.66 -4.07
C ARG A 175 -18.64 -4.69 -5.57
N LEU A 176 -18.84 -3.58 -6.25
CA LEU A 176 -18.71 -3.53 -7.71
C LEU A 176 -17.31 -3.07 -8.16
N VAL A 177 -16.69 -2.23 -7.35
CA VAL A 177 -15.37 -1.63 -7.58
C VAL A 177 -14.52 -1.80 -6.31
N GLY A 178 -13.21 -1.97 -6.47
CA GLY A 178 -12.24 -2.01 -5.39
C GLY A 178 -11.02 -1.12 -5.69
N ILE A 179 -10.35 -0.69 -4.63
CA ILE A 179 -9.13 0.11 -4.66
C ILE A 179 -8.07 -0.61 -3.84
#